data_10714ca0de2a36a1338b5fca7a388a8e
#
_entry.id   10714ca0de2a36a1338b5fca7a388a8e
#
_cell.length_a   1.000
_cell.length_b   1.000
_cell.length_c   1.000
_cell.angle_alpha   90.00
_cell.angle_beta   90.00
_cell.angle_gamma   90.00
#
_symmetry.space_group_name_H-M   'P 1'
#
loop_
_entity.id
_entity.type
_entity.pdbx_description
1 polymer ?
#
loop_
_entity_poly.entity_id
_entity_poly.type
_entity_poly.pdbx_seq_one_letter_code
_entity_poly.pdbx_strand_id
1 'polypeptide(L)'
;VAEDLGEEIGKRTKEELVISDLTYELRSGEADFIDKMIAMTFANMAVECIAKNQTGLMTALAKGCYAMVPIPESKLGARNIDVETMYDTGSYRPKYSDKTGVPLFLTHA
;
A
#
# COMPACT_ATOMS: atom_id res chain seq x y z
N VAL A 1 5.43 18.96 -4.22
CA VAL A 1 6.74 18.76 -3.52
C VAL A 1 7.83 18.36 -4.50
N ALA A 2 7.64 17.30 -5.34
CA ALA A 2 8.67 16.89 -6.31
C ALA A 2 8.92 17.99 -7.37
N GLU A 3 7.86 18.58 -7.87
CA GLU A 3 7.92 19.70 -8.83
C GLU A 3 8.63 20.92 -8.23
N ASP A 4 8.26 21.33 -7.01
CA ASP A 4 8.88 22.47 -6.32
C ASP A 4 10.37 22.23 -6.08
N LEU A 5 10.73 21.01 -5.66
CA LEU A 5 12.11 20.61 -5.44
C LEU A 5 12.90 20.60 -6.75
N GLY A 6 12.31 20.06 -7.82
CA GLY A 6 12.91 20.07 -9.15
C GLY A 6 13.17 21.49 -9.64
N GLU A 7 12.19 22.37 -9.52
CA GLU A 7 12.35 23.78 -9.92
C GLU A 7 13.49 24.47 -9.14
N GLU A 8 13.58 24.24 -7.84
CA GLU A 8 14.65 24.82 -7.01
C GLU A 8 16.05 24.27 -7.36
N ILE A 9 16.14 22.96 -7.64
CA ILE A 9 17.40 22.35 -8.09
C ILE A 9 17.80 22.92 -9.46
N GLY A 10 16.88 23.00 -10.41
CA GLY A 10 17.13 23.57 -11.73
C GLY A 10 17.62 25.01 -11.68
N LYS A 11 17.04 25.82 -10.80
CA LYS A 11 17.49 27.22 -10.58
C LYS A 11 18.93 27.29 -10.04
N ARG A 12 19.33 26.35 -9.19
CA ARG A 12 20.66 26.33 -8.55
C ARG A 12 21.73 25.73 -9.44
N THR A 13 21.40 24.65 -10.13
CA THR A 13 22.37 23.93 -10.96
C THR A 13 22.45 24.43 -12.41
N LYS A 14 21.38 25.07 -12.88
CA LYS A 14 21.16 25.47 -14.28
C LYS A 14 21.13 24.28 -15.25
N GLU A 15 20.85 23.10 -14.74
CA GLU A 15 20.68 21.88 -15.52
C GLU A 15 19.21 21.65 -15.87
N GLU A 16 18.96 21.00 -16.99
CA GLU A 16 17.64 20.52 -17.37
C GLU A 16 17.27 19.29 -16.52
N LEU A 17 16.14 19.37 -15.85
CA LEU A 17 15.67 18.30 -14.96
C LEU A 17 14.42 17.65 -15.51
N VAL A 18 14.40 16.33 -15.45
CA VAL A 18 13.20 15.53 -15.72
C VAL A 18 12.60 15.09 -14.39
N ILE A 19 11.40 15.56 -14.10
CA ILE A 19 10.65 15.14 -12.90
C ILE A 19 9.71 14.02 -13.35
N SER A 20 9.86 12.84 -12.73
CA SER A 20 9.03 11.68 -13.02
C SER A 20 8.30 11.22 -11.77
N ASP A 21 7.02 10.88 -11.94
CA ASP A 21 6.23 10.26 -10.89
C ASP A 21 6.27 8.74 -11.08
N LEU A 22 6.93 8.06 -10.17
CA LEU A 22 7.22 6.61 -10.23
C LEU A 22 6.01 5.72 -9.94
N THR A 23 4.79 6.18 -10.15
CA THR A 23 3.57 5.44 -9.80
C THR A 23 3.44 4.12 -10.56
N TYR A 24 3.68 4.12 -11.85
CA TYR A 24 3.56 2.94 -12.72
C TYR A 24 4.78 2.05 -12.62
N GLU A 25 5.95 2.63 -12.55
CA GLU A 25 7.23 1.92 -12.42
C GLU A 25 7.25 1.09 -11.13
N LEU A 26 6.73 1.62 -10.02
CA LEU A 26 6.62 0.90 -8.76
C LEU A 26 5.60 -0.25 -8.78
N ARG A 27 4.70 -0.26 -9.77
CA ARG A 27 3.67 -1.30 -9.92
C ARG A 27 3.94 -2.22 -11.11
N SER A 28 4.98 -1.94 -11.90
CA SER A 28 5.40 -2.77 -13.02
C SER A 28 6.45 -3.79 -12.56
N GLY A 29 6.40 -4.96 -13.10
CA GLY A 29 7.30 -6.05 -12.77
C GLY A 29 6.55 -7.33 -12.45
N GLU A 30 7.27 -8.42 -12.35
CA GLU A 30 6.67 -9.68 -11.94
C GLU A 30 6.29 -9.65 -10.46
N ALA A 31 5.06 -10.09 -10.17
CA ALA A 31 4.60 -10.29 -8.82
C ALA A 31 5.44 -11.36 -8.11
N ASP A 32 5.87 -11.09 -6.91
CA ASP A 32 6.59 -12.05 -6.09
C ASP A 32 5.67 -13.10 -5.48
N PHE A 33 6.21 -13.99 -4.67
CA PHE A 33 5.44 -15.05 -4.02
C PHE A 33 4.35 -14.48 -3.10
N ILE A 34 4.65 -13.42 -2.36
CA ILE A 34 3.71 -12.80 -1.41
C ILE A 34 2.56 -12.17 -2.17
N ASP A 35 2.84 -11.43 -3.22
CA ASP A 35 1.81 -10.82 -4.07
C ASP A 35 0.87 -11.88 -4.66
N LYS A 36 1.43 -12.95 -5.20
CA LYS A 36 0.67 -14.06 -5.78
C LYS A 36 -0.21 -14.76 -4.73
N MET A 37 0.32 -15.01 -3.55
CA MET A 37 -0.41 -15.63 -2.44
C MET A 37 -1.59 -14.77 -1.97
N ILE A 38 -1.35 -13.46 -1.78
CA ILE A 38 -2.39 -12.52 -1.36
C ILE A 38 -3.47 -12.41 -2.45
N ALA A 39 -3.07 -12.27 -3.71
CA ALA A 39 -4.00 -12.17 -4.83
C ALA A 39 -4.90 -13.41 -4.97
N MET A 40 -4.33 -14.60 -4.86
CA MET A 40 -5.11 -15.86 -4.90
C MET A 40 -6.07 -15.96 -3.72
N THR A 41 -5.63 -15.58 -2.53
CA THR A 41 -6.49 -15.61 -1.33
C THR A 41 -7.65 -14.62 -1.49
N PHE A 42 -7.38 -13.41 -1.94
CA PHE A 42 -8.41 -12.40 -2.20
C PHE A 42 -9.40 -12.85 -3.29
N ALA A 43 -8.92 -13.48 -4.35
CA ALA A 43 -9.77 -14.02 -5.40
C ALA A 43 -10.74 -15.11 -4.86
N ASN A 44 -10.23 -16.05 -4.08
CA ASN A 44 -11.05 -17.08 -3.44
C ASN A 44 -12.11 -16.48 -2.51
N MET A 45 -11.73 -15.52 -1.67
CA MET A 45 -12.67 -14.83 -0.77
C MET A 45 -13.74 -14.07 -1.55
N ALA A 46 -13.37 -13.41 -2.65
CA ALA A 46 -14.33 -12.71 -3.50
C ALA A 46 -15.34 -13.68 -4.15
N VAL A 47 -14.87 -14.81 -4.66
CA VAL A 47 -15.75 -15.85 -5.21
C VAL A 47 -16.71 -16.40 -4.16
N GLU A 48 -16.23 -16.69 -2.95
CA GLU A 48 -17.11 -17.11 -1.85
C GLU A 48 -18.15 -16.06 -1.49
N CYS A 49 -17.76 -14.79 -1.47
CA CYS A 49 -18.64 -13.68 -1.20
C CYS A 49 -19.78 -13.60 -2.23
N ILE A 50 -19.43 -13.76 -3.52
CA ILE A 50 -20.41 -13.80 -4.62
C ILE A 50 -21.34 -15.01 -4.47
N ALA A 51 -20.79 -16.19 -4.19
CA ALA A 51 -21.56 -17.43 -4.03
C ALA A 51 -22.56 -17.33 -2.85
N LYS A 52 -22.23 -16.54 -1.82
CA LYS A 52 -23.09 -16.29 -0.66
C LYS A 52 -24.03 -15.09 -0.86
N ASN A 53 -24.07 -14.46 -2.05
CA ASN A 53 -24.83 -13.24 -2.36
C ASN A 53 -24.52 -12.08 -1.39
N GLN A 54 -23.31 -11.98 -0.89
CA GLN A 54 -22.86 -10.88 -0.05
C GLN A 54 -22.35 -9.75 -0.92
N THR A 55 -22.84 -8.53 -0.70
CA THR A 55 -22.49 -7.33 -1.48
C THR A 55 -22.01 -6.20 -0.57
N GLY A 56 -21.39 -5.19 -1.16
CA GLY A 56 -20.91 -4.03 -0.38
C GLY A 56 -19.67 -4.33 0.45
N LEU A 57 -18.96 -5.42 0.16
CA LEU A 57 -17.75 -5.84 0.85
C LEU A 57 -16.54 -5.80 -0.07
N MET A 58 -15.37 -5.62 0.52
CA MET A 58 -14.09 -5.78 -0.16
C MET A 58 -13.18 -6.72 0.63
N THR A 59 -12.30 -7.40 -0.06
CA THR A 59 -11.22 -8.19 0.56
C THR A 59 -10.17 -7.27 1.16
N ALA A 60 -9.69 -7.58 2.33
CA ALA A 60 -8.69 -6.79 3.03
C ALA A 60 -7.77 -7.67 3.89
N LEU A 61 -6.61 -7.13 4.21
CA LEU A 61 -5.80 -7.56 5.34
C LEU A 61 -6.09 -6.61 6.51
N ALA A 62 -6.71 -7.13 7.56
CA ALA A 62 -7.06 -6.37 8.75
C ALA A 62 -6.46 -7.07 9.97
N LYS A 63 -5.65 -6.35 10.73
CA LYS A 63 -4.97 -6.87 11.94
C LYS A 63 -4.19 -8.18 11.69
N GLY A 64 -3.55 -8.27 10.52
CA GLY A 64 -2.77 -9.43 10.11
C GLY A 64 -3.58 -10.64 9.65
N CYS A 65 -4.89 -10.49 9.48
CA CYS A 65 -5.78 -11.54 9.03
C CYS A 65 -6.48 -11.16 7.70
N TYR A 66 -6.76 -12.15 6.88
CA TYR A 66 -7.63 -11.96 5.73
C TYR A 66 -9.07 -11.75 6.20
N ALA A 67 -9.72 -10.70 5.73
CA ALA A 67 -11.06 -10.33 6.14
C ALA A 67 -11.88 -9.75 4.98
N MET A 68 -13.20 -9.92 5.06
CA MET A 68 -14.15 -9.15 4.26
C MET A 68 -14.57 -7.94 5.09
N VAL A 69 -14.33 -6.74 4.57
CA VAL A 69 -14.68 -5.51 5.25
C VAL A 69 -15.67 -4.70 4.40
N PRO A 70 -16.53 -3.86 5.00
CA PRO A 70 -17.38 -2.96 4.23
C PRO A 70 -16.54 -2.05 3.34
N ILE A 71 -17.05 -1.76 2.14
CA ILE A 71 -16.43 -0.77 1.26
C ILE A 71 -16.46 0.59 1.98
N PRO A 72 -15.31 1.24 2.18
CA PRO A 72 -15.27 2.51 2.89
C PRO A 72 -15.99 3.61 2.11
N GLU A 73 -16.61 4.53 2.82
CA GLU A 73 -17.26 5.68 2.18
C GLU A 73 -16.20 6.58 1.53
N SER A 74 -16.43 6.95 0.27
CA SER A 74 -15.51 7.83 -0.50
C SER A 74 -15.28 9.20 0.16
N LYS A 75 -16.22 9.64 0.99
CA LYS A 75 -16.12 10.89 1.76
C LYS A 75 -15.02 10.90 2.81
N LEU A 76 -14.55 9.73 3.25
CA LEU A 76 -13.48 9.60 4.23
C LEU A 76 -12.08 9.90 3.64
N GLY A 77 -12.00 10.06 2.31
CA GLY A 77 -10.75 10.32 1.62
C GLY A 77 -9.83 9.09 1.57
N ALA A 78 -8.61 9.32 1.10
CA ALA A 78 -7.59 8.28 1.05
C ALA A 78 -7.06 7.98 2.46
N ARG A 79 -6.85 6.70 2.74
CA ARG A 79 -6.22 6.27 3.99
C ARG A 79 -4.73 6.65 3.98
N ASN A 80 -4.31 7.42 4.95
CA ASN A 80 -2.91 7.76 5.14
C ASN A 80 -2.20 6.67 5.96
N ILE A 81 -0.97 6.36 5.58
CA ILE A 81 -0.11 5.47 6.35
C ILE A 81 0.48 6.27 7.51
N ASP A 82 0.39 5.72 8.72
CA ASP A 82 1.13 6.24 9.87
C ASP A 82 2.60 5.83 9.75
N VAL A 83 3.38 6.70 9.12
CA VAL A 83 4.79 6.44 8.84
C VAL A 83 5.60 6.27 10.13
N GLU A 84 5.36 7.07 11.15
CA GLU A 84 6.12 7.01 12.40
C GLU A 84 5.88 5.71 13.16
N THR A 85 4.65 5.22 13.16
CA THR A 85 4.32 3.94 13.81
C THR A 85 4.79 2.75 12.98
N MET A 86 4.66 2.79 11.66
CA MET A 86 4.83 1.62 10.79
C MET A 86 6.22 1.49 10.19
N TYR A 87 6.99 2.58 10.14
CA TYR A 87 8.31 2.62 9.50
C TYR A 87 9.38 3.18 10.42
N ASP A 88 10.59 2.70 10.27
CA ASP A 88 11.79 3.32 10.80
C ASP A 88 12.30 4.35 9.76
N THR A 89 12.11 5.61 10.05
CA THR A 89 12.49 6.71 9.17
C THR A 89 14.00 6.93 9.10
N GLY A 90 14.76 6.41 10.06
CA GLY A 90 16.23 6.49 10.05
C GLY A 90 16.88 5.48 9.11
N SER A 91 16.33 4.28 9.03
CA SER A 91 16.83 3.20 8.14
C SER A 91 16.01 3.05 6.86
N TYR A 92 14.91 3.78 6.70
CA TYR A 92 13.95 3.69 5.59
C TYR A 92 13.38 2.27 5.42
N ARG A 93 13.08 1.58 6.52
CA ARG A 93 12.58 0.21 6.50
C ARG A 93 11.26 0.07 7.25
N PRO A 94 10.40 -0.88 6.86
CA PRO A 94 9.23 -1.22 7.65
C PRO A 94 9.64 -1.70 9.04
N LYS A 95 8.87 -1.33 10.05
CA LYS A 95 8.94 -1.97 11.36
C LYS A 95 8.18 -3.29 11.31
N TYR A 96 8.65 -4.27 12.06
CA TYR A 96 8.08 -5.62 12.11
C TYR A 96 7.47 -5.90 13.47
N SER A 97 6.45 -6.73 13.48
CA SER A 97 5.87 -7.23 14.71
C SER A 97 6.82 -8.23 15.39
N ASP A 98 7.13 -8.01 16.65
CA ASP A 98 8.01 -8.90 17.44
C ASP A 98 7.45 -10.33 17.55
N LYS A 99 6.13 -10.48 17.48
CA LYS A 99 5.47 -11.78 17.64
C LYS A 99 5.41 -12.60 16.36
N THR A 100 5.27 -11.95 15.21
CA THR A 100 5.00 -12.63 13.94
C THR A 100 6.08 -12.42 12.89
N GLY A 101 6.98 -11.45 13.09
CA GLY A 101 7.96 -11.06 12.09
C GLY A 101 7.33 -10.44 10.83
N VAL A 102 6.06 -10.08 10.88
CA VAL A 102 5.31 -9.47 9.77
C VAL A 102 5.42 -7.95 9.85
N PRO A 103 5.58 -7.24 8.73
CA PRO A 103 5.59 -5.78 8.72
C PRO A 103 4.35 -5.18 9.38
N LEU A 104 4.52 -4.12 10.19
CA LEU A 104 3.41 -3.51 10.93
C LEU A 104 2.32 -2.96 10.03
N PHE A 105 2.65 -2.48 8.83
CA PHE A 105 1.64 -2.00 7.89
C PHE A 105 0.65 -3.08 7.41
N LEU A 106 0.99 -4.37 7.56
CA LEU A 106 0.08 -5.49 7.30
C LEU A 106 -0.75 -5.89 8.53
N THR A 107 -0.33 -5.49 9.72
CA THR A 107 -0.96 -5.90 10.98
C THR A 107 -1.78 -4.82 11.65
N HIS A 108 -1.49 -3.54 11.34
CA HIS A 108 -2.20 -2.38 11.84
C HIS A 108 -3.18 -1.87 10.78
N ALA A 109 -4.37 -2.37 10.83
CA ALA A 109 -5.47 -1.89 9.99
C ALA A 109 -6.62 -1.38 10.84
#